data_2bea475bffbc3df4f06050c3f224abc5
#
_entry.id   2bea475bffbc3df4f06050c3f224abc5
#
_cell.length_a   1.000
_cell.length_b   1.000
_cell.length_c   1.000
_cell.angle_alpha   90.00
_cell.angle_beta   90.00
_cell.angle_gamma   90.00
#
_symmetry.space_group_name_H-M   'P 1'
#
loop_
_entity.id
_entity.type
_entity.pdbx_description
1 polymer ?
#
loop_
_entity_poly.entity_id
_entity_poly.type
_entity_poly.pdbx_seq_one_letter_code
_entity_poly.pdbx_strand_id
1 'polypeptide(L)'
;MTAVHDGVRKQALRTKSSHTGKRPDWGLIGTAIDFRLRLVFTTDDLVPVSARRGHAALTRNHPEAAALLGELTAAIASLLAEAPPQSADRIELPESSENDLLRLCVVAGQLDQLYRSYLHVIDKTPLLDGGRAVTFDQARAQVPWFVIDQLHDQVCLANTGLGELRARAGIARSGISFSGSDSIDGADADLLVDGLFLDFKSTHAATTITKSDVYQLAGYALLDFDDEHHIDHVGIYWTRHGIKRTFSLPGFFELLGATETVPELRAGLRVELAAYNEQRQRARDAARNAAEHRETADAEASRESGEEIPVRRIHQTPRWLSRVFQR
;
A
#
# COMPACT_ATOMS: atom_id res chain seq x y z
N MET A 1 4.88 5.37 -27.84
CA MET A 1 5.31 4.99 -26.48
C MET A 1 6.71 4.36 -26.39
N THR A 2 7.26 3.79 -27.43
CA THR A 2 8.52 3.03 -27.41
C THR A 2 9.80 3.91 -27.31
N ALA A 3 9.80 5.13 -27.80
CA ALA A 3 11.01 5.98 -27.86
C ALA A 3 11.45 6.60 -26.51
N VAL A 4 10.62 6.56 -25.49
CA VAL A 4 10.91 7.14 -24.16
C VAL A 4 11.75 6.19 -23.28
N HIS A 5 11.85 4.93 -23.67
CA HIS A 5 12.37 3.86 -22.80
C HIS A 5 13.88 3.58 -22.93
N ASP A 6 14.52 3.94 -24.04
CA ASP A 6 15.94 3.59 -24.25
C ASP A 6 16.90 4.38 -23.33
N GLY A 7 16.51 5.58 -22.89
CA GLY A 7 17.28 6.36 -21.91
C GLY A 7 17.22 5.81 -20.49
N VAL A 8 16.10 5.20 -20.11
CA VAL A 8 15.83 4.66 -18.75
C VAL A 8 16.60 3.38 -18.49
N ARG A 9 16.82 2.55 -19.50
CA ARG A 9 17.54 1.27 -19.39
C ARG A 9 18.97 1.37 -18.85
N LYS A 10 19.62 2.51 -19.03
CA LYS A 10 21.04 2.67 -18.69
C LYS A 10 21.31 3.11 -17.25
N GLN A 11 20.30 3.54 -16.50
CA GLN A 11 20.45 4.14 -15.17
C GLN A 11 19.83 3.34 -14.03
N ALA A 12 19.35 2.12 -14.27
CA ALA A 12 18.73 1.32 -13.21
C ALA A 12 19.72 1.00 -12.09
N LEU A 13 19.38 1.33 -10.87
CA LEU A 13 20.09 0.82 -9.71
C LEU A 13 20.02 -0.72 -9.72
N ARG A 14 21.14 -1.36 -10.04
CA ARG A 14 21.24 -2.80 -9.94
C ARG A 14 21.34 -3.17 -8.47
N THR A 15 20.42 -3.99 -8.01
CA THR A 15 20.47 -4.56 -6.67
C THR A 15 21.77 -5.36 -6.54
N LYS A 16 22.63 -4.95 -5.62
CA LYS A 16 23.71 -5.83 -5.18
C LYS A 16 23.08 -7.06 -4.56
N SER A 17 23.50 -8.24 -4.98
CA SER A 17 23.07 -9.50 -4.39
C SER A 17 23.25 -9.43 -2.87
N SER A 18 22.23 -9.82 -2.09
CA SER A 18 22.36 -9.85 -0.64
C SER A 18 23.45 -10.84 -0.25
N HIS A 19 24.40 -10.43 0.56
CA HIS A 19 25.46 -11.31 1.08
C HIS A 19 24.93 -12.45 1.95
N THR A 20 23.65 -12.47 2.28
CA THR A 20 23.03 -13.46 3.17
C THR A 20 22.44 -14.66 2.43
N GLY A 21 22.48 -14.70 1.10
CA GLY A 21 21.87 -15.76 0.30
C GLY A 21 20.34 -15.80 0.35
N LYS A 22 19.68 -14.99 1.19
CA LYS A 22 18.22 -14.87 1.22
C LYS A 22 17.75 -13.88 0.15
N ARG A 23 16.68 -14.27 -0.55
CA ARG A 23 16.04 -13.38 -1.52
C ARG A 23 15.39 -12.21 -0.76
N PRO A 24 15.68 -10.94 -1.15
CA PRO A 24 15.03 -9.78 -0.56
C PRO A 24 13.52 -9.81 -0.76
N ASP A 25 12.77 -9.33 0.22
CA ASP A 25 11.35 -9.04 0.06
C ASP A 25 11.18 -7.73 -0.71
N TRP A 26 11.03 -7.83 -2.03
CA TRP A 26 10.90 -6.67 -2.91
C TRP A 26 9.62 -5.89 -2.67
N GLY A 27 8.55 -6.57 -2.23
CA GLY A 27 7.29 -5.92 -1.87
C GLY A 27 7.47 -5.02 -0.66
N LEU A 28 8.13 -5.52 0.39
CA LEU A 28 8.44 -4.74 1.60
C LEU A 28 9.31 -3.53 1.27
N ILE A 29 10.35 -3.71 0.46
CA ILE A 29 11.23 -2.60 0.02
C ILE A 29 10.40 -1.55 -0.75
N GLY A 30 9.49 -1.99 -1.63
CA GLY A 30 8.59 -1.10 -2.36
C GLY A 30 7.68 -0.29 -1.45
N THR A 31 7.05 -0.94 -0.48
CA THR A 31 6.20 -0.27 0.52
C THR A 31 6.99 0.70 1.40
N ALA A 32 8.18 0.30 1.85
CA ALA A 32 8.99 1.15 2.72
C ALA A 32 9.49 2.41 2.01
N ILE A 33 9.91 2.32 0.75
CA ILE A 33 10.32 3.52 -0.02
C ILE A 33 9.12 4.42 -0.32
N ASP A 34 7.95 3.87 -0.63
CA ASP A 34 6.74 4.62 -0.79
C ASP A 34 6.44 5.45 0.48
N PHE A 35 6.41 4.81 1.65
CA PHE A 35 6.19 5.50 2.92
C PHE A 35 7.23 6.59 3.19
N ARG A 36 8.52 6.30 2.91
CA ARG A 36 9.57 7.30 3.06
C ARG A 36 9.37 8.51 2.15
N LEU A 37 9.00 8.30 0.90
CA LEU A 37 8.82 9.39 -0.06
C LEU A 37 7.57 10.22 0.22
N ARG A 38 6.51 9.66 0.77
CA ARG A 38 5.33 10.41 1.24
C ARG A 38 5.73 11.43 2.32
N LEU A 39 6.59 11.04 3.27
CA LEU A 39 7.09 11.91 4.34
C LEU A 39 7.96 13.08 3.84
N VAL A 40 8.39 13.07 2.58
CA VAL A 40 9.07 14.21 1.94
C VAL A 40 8.12 15.37 1.70
N PHE A 41 6.85 15.08 1.41
CA PHE A 41 5.86 16.06 0.98
C PHE A 41 4.90 16.47 2.09
N THR A 42 4.57 15.56 3.00
CA THR A 42 3.62 15.83 4.08
C THR A 42 3.94 14.98 5.31
N THR A 43 3.68 15.55 6.48
CA THR A 43 3.79 14.89 7.78
C THR A 43 2.43 14.68 8.46
N ASP A 44 1.32 14.89 7.73
CA ASP A 44 -0.03 14.78 8.28
C ASP A 44 -0.37 13.34 8.64
N ASP A 45 0.21 12.37 7.94
CA ASP A 45 0.04 10.93 8.19
C ASP A 45 1.40 10.23 8.31
N LEU A 46 2.02 10.30 9.49
CA LEU A 46 3.34 9.73 9.76
C LEU A 46 3.39 8.21 9.59
N VAL A 47 2.29 7.51 9.89
CA VAL A 47 2.16 6.06 9.72
C VAL A 47 0.89 5.78 8.92
N PRO A 48 1.00 5.23 7.69
CA PRO A 48 -0.14 5.02 6.81
C PRO A 48 -1.27 4.21 7.44
N VAL A 49 -2.51 4.47 7.00
CA VAL A 49 -3.73 3.79 7.49
C VAL A 49 -3.61 2.27 7.39
N SER A 50 -3.03 1.76 6.31
CA SER A 50 -2.80 0.33 6.10
C SER A 50 -1.89 -0.29 7.17
N ALA A 51 -0.81 0.40 7.56
CA ALA A 51 0.07 -0.04 8.64
C ALA A 51 -0.65 0.03 10.01
N ARG A 52 -1.46 1.06 10.27
CA ARG A 52 -2.30 1.15 11.48
C ARG A 52 -3.30 0.00 11.56
N ARG A 53 -3.93 -0.38 10.45
CA ARG A 53 -4.84 -1.54 10.35
C ARG A 53 -4.09 -2.86 10.57
N GLY A 54 -2.87 -2.99 10.05
CA GLY A 54 -2.01 -4.14 10.29
C GLY A 54 -1.61 -4.28 11.77
N HIS A 55 -1.28 -3.16 12.43
CA HIS A 55 -1.06 -3.14 13.87
C HIS A 55 -2.30 -3.60 14.64
N ALA A 56 -3.49 -3.10 14.29
CA ALA A 56 -4.74 -3.54 14.92
C ALA A 56 -5.03 -5.03 14.68
N ALA A 57 -4.60 -5.59 13.55
CA ALA A 57 -4.70 -7.04 13.31
C ALA A 57 -3.69 -7.83 14.15
N LEU A 58 -2.46 -7.32 14.33
CA LEU A 58 -1.44 -7.92 15.17
C LEU A 58 -1.88 -7.97 16.64
N THR A 59 -2.33 -6.84 17.19
CA THR A 59 -2.67 -6.70 18.62
C THR A 59 -3.87 -7.51 19.05
N ARG A 60 -4.75 -7.93 18.14
CA ARG A 60 -5.85 -8.85 18.46
C ARG A 60 -5.38 -10.19 19.00
N ASN A 61 -4.25 -10.70 18.50
CA ASN A 61 -3.69 -11.98 18.91
C ASN A 61 -2.41 -11.82 19.78
N HIS A 62 -1.80 -10.64 19.74
CA HIS A 62 -0.54 -10.31 20.43
C HIS A 62 -0.70 -8.95 21.14
N PRO A 63 -1.44 -8.89 22.27
CA PRO A 63 -1.71 -7.65 22.99
C PRO A 63 -0.44 -6.95 23.51
N GLU A 64 0.66 -7.67 23.65
CA GLU A 64 1.96 -7.12 23.99
C GLU A 64 2.53 -6.17 22.92
N ALA A 65 2.04 -6.24 21.69
CA ALA A 65 2.41 -5.31 20.61
C ALA A 65 1.71 -3.94 20.72
N ALA A 66 0.84 -3.71 21.70
CA ALA A 66 0.00 -2.52 21.76
C ALA A 66 0.78 -1.19 21.70
N ALA A 67 1.96 -1.12 22.30
CA ALA A 67 2.79 0.07 22.31
C ALA A 67 3.49 0.37 20.97
N LEU A 68 3.71 -0.65 20.12
CA LEU A 68 4.54 -0.59 18.92
C LEU A 68 4.19 0.56 17.98
N LEU A 69 2.90 0.80 17.73
CA LEU A 69 2.45 1.87 16.84
C LEU A 69 2.73 3.26 17.42
N GLY A 70 2.50 3.44 18.71
CA GLY A 70 2.77 4.69 19.40
C GLY A 70 4.25 5.04 19.39
N GLU A 71 5.12 4.06 19.70
CA GLU A 71 6.57 4.21 19.67
C GLU A 71 7.09 4.49 18.26
N LEU A 72 6.57 3.78 17.24
CA LEU A 72 6.89 4.01 15.83
C LEU A 72 6.53 5.44 15.40
N THR A 73 5.32 5.88 15.72
CA THR A 73 4.85 7.23 15.35
C THR A 73 5.68 8.33 16.03
N ALA A 74 5.96 8.17 17.33
CA ALA A 74 6.76 9.11 18.10
C ALA A 74 8.21 9.19 17.57
N ALA A 75 8.81 8.05 17.22
CA ALA A 75 10.17 8.02 16.68
C ALA A 75 10.26 8.70 15.30
N ILE A 76 9.29 8.49 14.41
CA ILE A 76 9.23 9.20 13.12
C ILE A 76 9.06 10.70 13.35
N ALA A 77 8.14 11.12 14.22
CA ALA A 77 7.92 12.52 14.54
C ALA A 77 9.19 13.21 15.07
N SER A 78 9.91 12.56 15.99
CA SER A 78 11.16 13.08 16.58
C SER A 78 12.23 13.28 15.51
N LEU A 79 12.47 12.26 14.65
CA LEU A 79 13.47 12.37 13.58
C LEU A 79 13.16 13.51 12.60
N LEU A 80 11.89 13.70 12.25
CA LEU A 80 11.48 14.76 11.34
C LEU A 80 11.54 16.14 11.99
N ALA A 81 11.26 16.27 13.29
CA ALA A 81 11.35 17.53 14.03
C ALA A 81 12.80 17.97 14.25
N GLU A 82 13.73 17.03 14.42
CA GLU A 82 15.16 17.28 14.61
C GLU A 82 15.90 17.49 13.30
N ALA A 83 15.25 17.18 12.16
CA ALA A 83 15.84 17.33 10.85
C ALA A 83 16.17 18.81 10.57
N PRO A 84 17.38 19.13 10.06
CA PRO A 84 17.68 20.49 9.63
C PRO A 84 16.71 20.92 8.54
N PRO A 85 16.44 22.23 8.39
CA PRO A 85 15.62 22.73 7.29
C PRO A 85 16.12 22.16 5.98
N GLN A 86 15.30 21.34 5.32
CA GLN A 86 15.69 20.72 4.07
C GLN A 86 15.73 21.81 2.99
N SER A 87 16.82 21.87 2.23
CA SER A 87 16.85 22.70 1.03
C SER A 87 15.84 22.15 0.01
N ALA A 88 15.36 23.02 -0.88
CA ALA A 88 14.44 22.65 -1.94
C ALA A 88 14.94 21.42 -2.76
N ASP A 89 16.25 21.27 -2.87
CA ASP A 89 16.92 20.32 -3.73
C ASP A 89 17.33 19.03 -3.02
N ARG A 90 17.17 18.96 -1.68
CA ARG A 90 17.61 17.81 -0.90
C ARG A 90 16.46 17.19 -0.12
N ILE A 91 16.13 15.96 -0.51
CA ILE A 91 15.07 15.15 0.09
C ILE A 91 15.59 14.33 1.28
N GLU A 92 16.82 13.85 1.17
CA GLU A 92 17.45 13.03 2.21
C GLU A 92 17.77 13.83 3.47
N LEU A 93 17.65 13.18 4.62
CA LEU A 93 18.15 13.65 5.90
C LEU A 93 19.65 13.42 6.02
N PRO A 94 20.35 13.93 7.07
CA PRO A 94 21.67 13.46 7.42
C PRO A 94 21.69 11.94 7.53
N GLU A 95 22.79 11.31 7.09
CA GLU A 95 22.88 9.85 6.88
C GLU A 95 22.38 9.00 8.06
N SER A 96 22.76 9.35 9.29
CA SER A 96 22.30 8.62 10.47
C SER A 96 20.78 8.69 10.67
N SER A 97 20.22 9.90 10.53
CA SER A 97 18.77 10.14 10.68
C SER A 97 18.00 9.50 9.53
N GLU A 98 18.55 9.54 8.30
CA GLU A 98 17.96 8.88 7.15
C GLU A 98 17.90 7.36 7.35
N ASN A 99 19.02 6.76 7.77
CA ASN A 99 19.08 5.32 8.03
C ASN A 99 18.09 4.89 9.12
N ASP A 100 17.92 5.69 10.17
CA ASP A 100 16.94 5.42 11.21
C ASP A 100 15.51 5.58 10.69
N LEU A 101 15.21 6.63 9.93
CA LEU A 101 13.88 6.82 9.34
C LEU A 101 13.53 5.68 8.37
N LEU A 102 14.48 5.22 7.57
CA LEU A 102 14.28 4.09 6.67
C LEU A 102 13.97 2.78 7.44
N ARG A 103 14.61 2.54 8.60
CA ARG A 103 14.24 1.40 9.47
C ARG A 103 12.80 1.50 9.93
N LEU A 104 12.36 2.70 10.33
CA LEU A 104 10.98 2.92 10.77
C LEU A 104 9.98 2.70 9.62
N CYS A 105 10.31 3.15 8.41
CA CYS A 105 9.49 2.87 7.23
C CYS A 105 9.40 1.37 6.90
N VAL A 106 10.47 0.60 7.14
CA VAL A 106 10.44 -0.87 7.00
C VAL A 106 9.51 -1.50 8.04
N VAL A 107 9.58 -1.07 9.31
CA VAL A 107 8.66 -1.56 10.36
C VAL A 107 7.20 -1.22 10.00
N ALA A 108 6.93 -0.01 9.53
CA ALA A 108 5.60 0.37 9.03
C ALA A 108 5.16 -0.54 7.85
N GLY A 109 6.08 -0.84 6.92
CA GLY A 109 5.82 -1.76 5.80
C GLY A 109 5.52 -3.19 6.24
N GLN A 110 6.15 -3.69 7.31
CA GLN A 110 5.84 -4.99 7.89
C GLN A 110 4.43 -5.03 8.50
N LEU A 111 4.00 -3.93 9.12
CA LEU A 111 2.61 -3.78 9.59
C LEU A 111 1.62 -3.71 8.41
N ASP A 112 1.94 -2.99 7.33
CA ASP A 112 1.12 -2.96 6.11
C ASP A 112 0.95 -4.36 5.49
N GLN A 113 2.01 -5.17 5.44
CA GLN A 113 1.92 -6.55 4.97
C GLN A 113 0.93 -7.40 5.80
N LEU A 114 0.88 -7.19 7.11
CA LEU A 114 -0.11 -7.85 7.98
C LEU A 114 -1.55 -7.43 7.65
N TYR A 115 -1.78 -6.20 7.25
CA TYR A 115 -3.10 -5.77 6.78
C TYR A 115 -3.49 -6.44 5.46
N ARG A 116 -2.58 -6.41 4.48
CA ARG A 116 -2.86 -6.87 3.11
C ARG A 116 -2.89 -8.40 2.97
N SER A 117 -2.14 -9.13 3.79
CA SER A 117 -1.90 -10.56 3.57
C SER A 117 -1.70 -11.36 4.86
N TYR A 118 -2.46 -11.05 5.92
CA TYR A 118 -2.27 -11.61 7.28
C TYR A 118 -1.97 -13.10 7.30
N LEU A 119 -2.85 -13.91 6.70
CA LEU A 119 -2.75 -15.38 6.72
C LEU A 119 -1.49 -15.92 6.01
N HIS A 120 -0.89 -15.14 5.12
CA HIS A 120 0.30 -15.57 4.36
C HIS A 120 1.62 -15.10 4.99
N VAL A 121 1.57 -14.08 5.84
CA VAL A 121 2.76 -13.44 6.37
C VAL A 121 2.91 -13.57 7.87
N ILE A 122 1.85 -13.88 8.63
CA ILE A 122 1.89 -13.88 10.10
C ILE A 122 2.96 -14.81 10.67
N ASP A 123 3.12 -16.01 10.10
CA ASP A 123 4.11 -16.98 10.56
C ASP A 123 5.56 -16.64 10.16
N LYS A 124 5.73 -15.62 9.32
CA LYS A 124 7.04 -15.23 8.74
C LYS A 124 7.43 -13.80 9.04
N THR A 125 6.53 -13.04 9.65
CA THR A 125 6.80 -11.63 9.94
C THR A 125 7.90 -11.49 10.97
N PRO A 126 8.87 -10.58 10.76
CA PRO A 126 9.87 -10.26 11.78
C PRO A 126 9.29 -9.58 13.03
N LEU A 127 8.01 -9.20 13.00
CA LEU A 127 7.32 -8.64 14.17
C LEU A 127 6.94 -9.69 15.21
N LEU A 128 7.16 -10.98 14.90
CA LEU A 128 6.98 -12.10 15.83
C LEU A 128 8.28 -12.89 15.99
N ASP A 129 8.61 -13.25 17.21
CA ASP A 129 9.66 -14.20 17.53
C ASP A 129 9.15 -15.24 18.56
N GLY A 130 9.31 -16.51 18.22
CA GLY A 130 8.80 -17.60 19.06
C GLY A 130 7.28 -17.52 19.32
N GLY A 131 6.50 -16.93 18.42
CA GLY A 131 5.04 -16.75 18.55
C GLY A 131 4.63 -15.59 19.46
N ARG A 132 5.56 -14.71 19.86
CA ARG A 132 5.30 -13.50 20.63
C ARG A 132 5.73 -12.26 19.85
N ALA A 133 5.01 -11.15 20.03
CA ALA A 133 5.41 -9.91 19.42
C ALA A 133 6.74 -9.41 19.99
N VAL A 134 7.60 -8.93 19.07
CA VAL A 134 8.86 -8.31 19.44
C VAL A 134 8.64 -6.88 19.95
N THR A 135 9.59 -6.35 20.72
CA THR A 135 9.57 -4.94 21.12
C THR A 135 9.87 -4.03 19.93
N PHE A 136 9.56 -2.75 20.08
CA PHE A 136 9.87 -1.73 19.07
C PHE A 136 11.37 -1.70 18.72
N ASP A 137 12.24 -1.74 19.73
CA ASP A 137 13.70 -1.74 19.52
C ASP A 137 14.18 -3.01 18.80
N GLN A 138 13.60 -4.16 19.12
CA GLN A 138 13.88 -5.40 18.40
C GLN A 138 13.42 -5.33 16.94
N ALA A 139 12.21 -4.80 16.68
CA ALA A 139 11.71 -4.63 15.32
C ALA A 139 12.64 -3.76 14.47
N ARG A 140 13.13 -2.63 15.03
CA ARG A 140 14.12 -1.76 14.37
C ARG A 140 15.47 -2.46 14.14
N ALA A 141 15.98 -3.14 15.16
CA ALA A 141 17.30 -3.77 15.10
C ALA A 141 17.36 -4.94 14.11
N GLN A 142 16.23 -5.62 13.88
CA GLN A 142 16.14 -6.74 12.93
C GLN A 142 16.12 -6.32 11.46
N VAL A 143 15.96 -5.03 11.14
CA VAL A 143 15.97 -4.55 9.76
C VAL A 143 17.36 -4.73 9.17
N PRO A 144 17.52 -5.56 8.11
CA PRO A 144 18.84 -5.84 7.55
C PRO A 144 19.45 -4.61 6.90
N TRP A 145 20.75 -4.39 7.11
CA TRP A 145 21.48 -3.26 6.57
C TRP A 145 21.36 -3.14 5.03
N PHE A 146 21.36 -4.26 4.30
CA PHE A 146 21.24 -4.24 2.84
C PHE A 146 19.86 -3.71 2.35
N VAL A 147 18.82 -3.81 3.18
CA VAL A 147 17.52 -3.19 2.90
C VAL A 147 17.65 -1.67 3.01
N ILE A 148 18.36 -1.19 4.03
CA ILE A 148 18.61 0.23 4.24
C ILE A 148 19.42 0.81 3.08
N ASP A 149 20.50 0.16 2.65
CA ASP A 149 21.27 0.57 1.47
C ASP A 149 20.38 0.71 0.22
N GLN A 150 19.51 -0.30 -0.01
CA GLN A 150 18.60 -0.29 -1.16
C GLN A 150 17.59 0.85 -1.10
N LEU A 151 17.13 1.21 0.06
CA LEU A 151 16.19 2.32 0.27
C LEU A 151 16.93 3.66 0.15
N HIS A 152 18.10 3.79 0.76
CA HIS A 152 18.92 4.99 0.71
C HIS A 152 19.29 5.36 -0.74
N ASP A 153 19.71 4.39 -1.55
CA ASP A 153 19.97 4.61 -2.97
C ASP A 153 18.76 5.21 -3.70
N GLN A 154 17.53 4.75 -3.37
CA GLN A 154 16.30 5.26 -3.98
C GLN A 154 15.95 6.68 -3.48
N VAL A 155 16.22 6.99 -2.21
CA VAL A 155 16.05 8.36 -1.67
C VAL A 155 17.03 9.31 -2.34
N CYS A 156 18.30 8.92 -2.54
CA CYS A 156 19.29 9.73 -3.26
C CYS A 156 18.82 10.04 -4.70
N LEU A 157 18.25 9.07 -5.40
CA LEU A 157 17.67 9.30 -6.74
C LEU A 157 16.47 10.25 -6.71
N ALA A 158 15.72 10.27 -5.61
CA ALA A 158 14.56 11.14 -5.46
C ALA A 158 14.96 12.63 -5.37
N ASN A 159 16.18 12.97 -4.95
CA ASN A 159 16.68 14.34 -4.97
C ASN A 159 16.53 14.97 -6.37
N THR A 160 16.95 14.23 -7.41
CA THR A 160 16.82 14.69 -8.79
C THR A 160 15.40 14.48 -9.33
N GLY A 161 14.77 13.34 -9.02
CA GLY A 161 13.48 12.96 -9.62
C GLY A 161 12.29 13.70 -9.06
N LEU A 162 12.32 14.08 -7.78
CA LEU A 162 11.21 14.72 -7.06
C LEU A 162 11.57 16.07 -6.44
N GLY A 163 12.84 16.48 -6.39
CA GLY A 163 13.28 17.70 -5.72
C GLY A 163 12.58 18.95 -6.25
N GLU A 164 12.48 19.10 -7.56
CA GLU A 164 11.77 20.23 -8.18
C GLU A 164 10.28 20.22 -7.85
N LEU A 165 9.63 19.03 -7.87
CA LEU A 165 8.21 18.91 -7.49
C LEU A 165 8.01 19.32 -6.05
N ARG A 166 8.87 18.85 -5.14
CA ARG A 166 8.83 19.22 -3.72
C ARG A 166 9.03 20.71 -3.50
N ALA A 167 10.00 21.30 -4.18
CA ALA A 167 10.32 22.73 -4.02
C ALA A 167 9.17 23.65 -4.41
N ARG A 168 8.30 23.20 -5.32
CA ARG A 168 7.15 23.95 -5.83
C ARG A 168 5.83 23.56 -5.19
N ALA A 169 5.81 22.48 -4.40
CA ALA A 169 4.58 21.97 -3.80
C ALA A 169 3.89 23.02 -2.90
N GLY A 170 2.66 23.35 -3.23
CA GLY A 170 1.78 24.19 -2.42
C GLY A 170 0.95 23.34 -1.46
N ILE A 171 0.20 22.39 -2.01
CA ILE A 171 -0.64 21.47 -1.26
C ILE A 171 -0.19 20.04 -1.58
N ALA A 172 0.23 19.29 -0.56
CA ALA A 172 0.57 17.89 -0.69
C ALA A 172 -0.23 17.04 0.31
N ARG A 173 -0.72 15.90 -0.15
CA ARG A 173 -1.45 14.90 0.65
C ARG A 173 -0.95 13.51 0.29
N SER A 174 -0.91 12.60 1.26
CA SER A 174 -0.52 11.20 1.05
C SER A 174 -1.57 10.26 1.62
N GLY A 175 -1.58 9.01 1.12
CA GLY A 175 -2.52 8.00 1.60
C GLY A 175 -3.98 8.39 1.43
N ILE A 176 -4.32 9.03 0.31
CA ILE A 176 -5.63 9.64 0.08
C ILE A 176 -6.64 8.56 -0.23
N SER A 177 -7.77 8.58 0.47
CA SER A 177 -8.96 7.83 0.10
C SER A 177 -9.88 8.70 -0.75
N PHE A 178 -10.46 8.13 -1.79
CA PHE A 178 -11.42 8.79 -2.67
C PHE A 178 -12.86 8.52 -2.23
N SER A 179 -13.80 9.32 -2.69
CA SER A 179 -15.23 9.11 -2.43
C SER A 179 -15.74 7.74 -2.92
N GLY A 180 -15.09 7.15 -3.93
CA GLY A 180 -15.37 5.81 -4.42
C GLY A 180 -14.56 4.68 -3.78
N SER A 181 -13.59 4.96 -2.90
CA SER A 181 -12.67 3.95 -2.36
C SER A 181 -13.37 2.81 -1.63
N ASP A 182 -14.42 3.09 -0.86
CA ASP A 182 -15.17 2.07 -0.13
C ASP A 182 -15.91 1.10 -1.07
N SER A 183 -16.20 1.53 -2.30
CA SER A 183 -16.88 0.70 -3.30
C SER A 183 -16.01 -0.47 -3.80
N ILE A 184 -14.71 -0.44 -3.56
CA ILE A 184 -13.73 -1.47 -3.96
C ILE A 184 -12.93 -2.06 -2.80
N ASP A 185 -13.50 -2.04 -1.59
CA ASP A 185 -12.87 -2.52 -0.35
C ASP A 185 -11.61 -1.71 0.06
N GLY A 186 -11.47 -0.49 -0.44
CA GLY A 186 -10.39 0.45 -0.13
C GLY A 186 -9.42 0.68 -1.29
N ALA A 187 -9.11 1.94 -1.53
CA ALA A 187 -8.04 2.40 -2.42
C ALA A 187 -7.41 3.63 -1.78
N ASP A 188 -6.11 3.66 -1.70
CA ASP A 188 -5.35 4.79 -1.21
C ASP A 188 -4.29 5.20 -2.24
N ALA A 189 -4.30 6.48 -2.63
CA ALA A 189 -3.29 7.03 -3.52
C ALA A 189 -2.00 7.34 -2.76
N ASP A 190 -0.85 7.12 -3.40
CA ASP A 190 0.44 7.33 -2.75
C ASP A 190 0.67 8.79 -2.42
N LEU A 191 0.54 9.68 -3.43
CA LEU A 191 0.81 11.09 -3.29
C LEU A 191 -0.06 11.92 -4.24
N LEU A 192 -0.61 13.02 -3.73
CA LEU A 192 -1.23 14.09 -4.50
C LEU A 192 -0.51 15.40 -4.19
N VAL A 193 -0.02 16.09 -5.21
CA VAL A 193 0.64 17.39 -5.11
C VAL A 193 0.03 18.33 -6.13
N ASP A 194 -0.65 19.39 -5.67
CA ASP A 194 -1.20 20.45 -6.54
C ASP A 194 -1.98 19.90 -7.76
N GLY A 195 -2.84 18.91 -7.56
CA GLY A 195 -3.62 18.26 -8.61
C GLY A 195 -2.91 17.11 -9.36
N LEU A 196 -1.60 16.92 -9.15
CA LEU A 196 -0.88 15.77 -9.69
C LEU A 196 -1.02 14.56 -8.76
N PHE A 197 -1.75 13.54 -9.20
CA PHE A 197 -1.74 12.22 -8.58
C PHE A 197 -0.51 11.43 -9.07
N LEU A 198 0.35 11.01 -8.14
CA LEU A 198 1.58 10.29 -8.43
C LEU A 198 1.62 8.96 -7.69
N ASP A 199 1.82 7.88 -8.44
CA ASP A 199 1.99 6.51 -7.97
C ASP A 199 3.47 6.14 -7.96
N PHE A 200 3.96 5.54 -6.87
CA PHE A 200 5.36 5.16 -6.71
C PHE A 200 5.60 3.69 -7.07
N LYS A 201 6.59 3.43 -7.92
CA LYS A 201 6.93 2.08 -8.38
C LYS A 201 8.39 1.74 -8.13
N SER A 202 8.66 0.83 -7.21
CA SER A 202 10.01 0.32 -6.90
C SER A 202 10.31 -0.94 -7.73
N THR A 203 10.31 -0.81 -9.05
CA THR A 203 10.60 -1.92 -9.98
C THR A 203 11.97 -1.76 -10.66
N HIS A 204 12.63 -2.88 -10.95
CA HIS A 204 13.83 -2.89 -11.80
C HIS A 204 13.50 -2.79 -13.29
N ALA A 205 12.29 -3.14 -13.69
CA ALA A 205 11.86 -3.18 -15.07
C ALA A 205 10.97 -1.97 -15.42
N ALA A 206 11.54 -0.77 -15.38
CA ALA A 206 10.83 0.46 -15.74
C ALA A 206 10.77 0.70 -17.26
N THR A 207 10.78 -0.34 -18.06
CA THR A 207 10.81 -0.22 -19.53
C THR A 207 9.42 -0.03 -20.14
N THR A 208 8.37 -0.37 -19.41
CA THR A 208 6.98 -0.27 -19.87
C THR A 208 6.07 0.06 -18.70
N ILE A 209 5.05 0.89 -18.95
CA ILE A 209 3.90 0.99 -18.06
C ILE A 209 3.07 -0.25 -18.29
N THR A 210 2.86 -1.05 -17.26
CA THR A 210 2.07 -2.28 -17.38
C THR A 210 0.58 -1.97 -17.47
N LYS A 211 -0.23 -2.92 -17.97
CA LYS A 211 -1.67 -2.79 -17.98
C LYS A 211 -2.23 -2.58 -16.55
N SER A 212 -1.62 -3.22 -15.56
CA SER A 212 -2.00 -3.05 -14.15
C SER A 212 -1.74 -1.63 -13.66
N ASP A 213 -0.58 -1.04 -14.00
CA ASP A 213 -0.26 0.34 -13.62
C ASP A 213 -1.25 1.33 -14.24
N VAL A 214 -1.59 1.12 -15.52
CA VAL A 214 -2.62 1.94 -16.22
C VAL A 214 -3.97 1.84 -15.53
N TYR A 215 -4.40 0.63 -15.19
CA TYR A 215 -5.69 0.43 -14.51
C TYR A 215 -5.70 1.03 -13.11
N GLN A 216 -4.59 0.98 -12.39
CA GLN A 216 -4.46 1.60 -11.07
C GLN A 216 -4.58 3.12 -11.18
N LEU A 217 -3.81 3.75 -12.07
CA LEU A 217 -3.89 5.20 -12.29
C LEU A 217 -5.29 5.65 -12.74
N ALA A 218 -5.85 4.97 -13.75
CA ALA A 218 -7.18 5.29 -14.25
C ALA A 218 -8.25 5.09 -13.17
N GLY A 219 -8.21 3.93 -12.49
CA GLY A 219 -9.19 3.60 -11.46
C GLY A 219 -9.16 4.60 -10.31
N TYR A 220 -8.00 4.92 -9.79
CA TYR A 220 -7.89 5.87 -8.67
C TYR A 220 -8.35 7.28 -9.06
N ALA A 221 -7.96 7.77 -10.24
CA ALA A 221 -8.42 9.07 -10.72
C ALA A 221 -9.94 9.13 -10.94
N LEU A 222 -10.56 8.01 -11.33
CA LEU A 222 -12.01 7.92 -11.52
C LEU A 222 -12.79 7.66 -10.23
N LEU A 223 -12.16 7.13 -9.16
CA LEU A 223 -12.78 6.97 -7.85
C LEU A 223 -13.02 8.30 -7.12
N ASP A 224 -12.39 9.37 -7.55
CA ASP A 224 -12.67 10.75 -7.12
C ASP A 224 -13.98 11.24 -7.75
N PHE A 225 -15.11 10.60 -7.37
CA PHE A 225 -16.41 10.80 -8.00
C PHE A 225 -16.90 12.25 -7.96
N ASP A 226 -16.60 12.94 -6.88
CA ASP A 226 -17.09 14.27 -6.60
C ASP A 226 -16.05 15.36 -6.90
N ASP A 227 -14.92 14.98 -7.56
CA ASP A 227 -13.77 15.84 -7.89
C ASP A 227 -13.22 16.62 -6.70
N GLU A 228 -13.25 15.97 -5.51
CA GLU A 228 -12.81 16.59 -4.25
C GLU A 228 -11.32 16.93 -4.27
N HIS A 229 -10.56 16.12 -4.98
CA HIS A 229 -9.11 16.23 -5.03
C HIS A 229 -8.59 17.03 -6.21
N HIS A 230 -9.47 17.45 -7.14
CA HIS A 230 -9.13 18.24 -8.31
C HIS A 230 -7.95 17.68 -9.09
N ILE A 231 -7.96 16.36 -9.34
CA ILE A 231 -6.89 15.67 -10.07
C ILE A 231 -6.92 16.14 -11.52
N ASP A 232 -5.88 16.84 -11.96
CA ASP A 232 -5.68 17.34 -13.31
C ASP A 232 -4.55 16.61 -14.06
N HIS A 233 -3.65 15.95 -13.34
CA HIS A 233 -2.57 15.12 -13.86
C HIS A 233 -2.47 13.80 -13.12
N VAL A 234 -2.02 12.76 -13.84
CA VAL A 234 -1.66 11.47 -13.28
C VAL A 234 -0.24 11.10 -13.70
N GLY A 235 0.46 10.35 -12.85
CA GLY A 235 1.82 9.96 -13.19
C GLY A 235 2.34 8.79 -12.39
N ILE A 236 3.50 8.30 -12.85
CA ILE A 236 4.29 7.28 -12.17
C ILE A 236 5.67 7.85 -11.88
N TYR A 237 6.16 7.59 -10.68
CA TYR A 237 7.54 7.79 -10.32
C TYR A 237 8.23 6.45 -10.07
N TRP A 238 9.22 6.11 -10.89
CA TRP A 238 10.03 4.90 -10.72
C TRP A 238 11.18 5.18 -9.77
N THR A 239 11.04 4.77 -8.53
CA THR A 239 11.94 5.09 -7.43
C THR A 239 13.38 4.60 -7.67
N ARG A 240 13.54 3.40 -8.27
CA ARG A 240 14.87 2.83 -8.61
C ARG A 240 15.55 3.48 -9.81
N HIS A 241 14.87 4.37 -10.49
CA HIS A 241 15.38 5.03 -11.69
C HIS A 241 15.44 6.54 -11.54
N GLY A 242 14.81 7.11 -10.48
CA GLY A 242 14.73 8.55 -10.30
C GLY A 242 13.93 9.26 -11.40
N ILE A 243 13.01 8.58 -12.06
CA ILE A 243 12.32 9.09 -13.24
C ILE A 243 10.81 9.19 -12.99
N LYS A 244 10.25 10.35 -13.35
CA LYS A 244 8.83 10.64 -13.31
C LYS A 244 8.28 10.77 -14.73
N ARG A 245 7.07 10.26 -14.95
CA ARG A 245 6.26 10.51 -16.16
C ARG A 245 4.86 10.91 -15.73
N THR A 246 4.39 12.00 -16.31
CA THR A 246 3.09 12.59 -16.01
C THR A 246 2.32 12.81 -17.29
N PHE A 247 1.00 12.77 -17.19
CA PHE A 247 0.04 13.01 -18.26
C PHE A 247 -1.05 13.94 -17.72
N SER A 248 -1.55 14.86 -18.52
CA SER A 248 -2.80 15.53 -18.18
C SER A 248 -3.92 14.49 -18.09
N LEU A 249 -4.83 14.63 -17.14
CA LEU A 249 -5.86 13.62 -16.90
C LEU A 249 -6.73 13.37 -18.14
N PRO A 250 -7.22 14.40 -18.87
CA PRO A 250 -7.92 14.18 -20.13
C PRO A 250 -7.05 13.47 -21.19
N GLY A 251 -5.81 13.93 -21.39
CA GLY A 251 -4.90 13.32 -22.36
C GLY A 251 -4.52 11.87 -22.02
N PHE A 252 -4.51 11.51 -20.73
CA PHE A 252 -4.31 10.12 -20.32
C PHE A 252 -5.48 9.23 -20.77
N PHE A 253 -6.72 9.68 -20.58
CA PHE A 253 -7.90 8.90 -20.99
C PHE A 253 -8.05 8.87 -22.54
N GLU A 254 -7.71 9.93 -23.24
CA GLU A 254 -7.64 9.93 -24.71
C GLU A 254 -6.63 8.90 -25.23
N LEU A 255 -5.45 8.77 -24.59
CA LEU A 255 -4.46 7.75 -24.93
C LEU A 255 -4.95 6.32 -24.68
N LEU A 256 -5.91 6.14 -23.77
CA LEU A 256 -6.57 4.87 -23.51
C LEU A 256 -7.75 4.60 -24.46
N GLY A 257 -8.11 5.57 -25.31
CA GLY A 257 -9.19 5.45 -26.30
C GLY A 257 -10.56 5.89 -25.78
N ALA A 258 -10.61 6.59 -24.64
CA ALA A 258 -11.87 7.16 -24.17
C ALA A 258 -12.32 8.32 -25.07
N THR A 259 -13.61 8.40 -25.30
CA THR A 259 -14.30 9.48 -26.05
C THR A 259 -15.09 10.38 -25.12
N GLU A 260 -15.37 9.89 -23.91
CA GLU A 260 -16.09 10.57 -22.85
C GLU A 260 -15.16 11.51 -22.08
N THR A 261 -15.72 12.54 -21.50
CA THR A 261 -15.01 13.44 -20.58
C THR A 261 -14.74 12.77 -19.24
N VAL A 262 -13.75 13.25 -18.48
CA VAL A 262 -13.43 12.71 -17.14
C VAL A 262 -14.65 12.69 -16.20
N PRO A 263 -15.48 13.77 -16.11
CA PRO A 263 -16.70 13.71 -15.31
C PRO A 263 -17.71 12.63 -15.76
N GLU A 264 -17.85 12.40 -17.07
CA GLU A 264 -18.72 11.34 -17.60
C GLU A 264 -18.18 9.95 -17.25
N LEU A 265 -16.85 9.74 -17.36
CA LEU A 265 -16.19 8.49 -16.95
C LEU A 265 -16.36 8.22 -15.46
N ARG A 266 -16.21 9.25 -14.61
CA ARG A 266 -16.45 9.15 -13.15
C ARG A 266 -17.90 8.77 -12.85
N ALA A 267 -18.86 9.43 -13.49
CA ALA A 267 -20.29 9.12 -13.35
C ALA A 267 -20.61 7.69 -13.79
N GLY A 268 -20.08 7.25 -14.93
CA GLY A 268 -20.23 5.90 -15.45
C GLY A 268 -19.67 4.86 -14.48
N LEU A 269 -18.44 5.05 -13.98
CA LEU A 269 -17.81 4.14 -13.02
C LEU A 269 -18.60 4.06 -11.70
N ARG A 270 -19.14 5.19 -11.20
CA ARG A 270 -19.97 5.22 -10.00
C ARG A 270 -21.21 4.33 -10.15
N VAL A 271 -21.89 4.40 -11.30
CA VAL A 271 -23.07 3.57 -11.60
C VAL A 271 -22.71 2.09 -11.69
N GLU A 272 -21.65 1.75 -12.41
CA GLU A 272 -21.21 0.36 -12.58
C GLU A 272 -20.78 -0.27 -11.23
N LEU A 273 -20.02 0.46 -10.40
CA LEU A 273 -19.62 -0.03 -9.09
C LEU A 273 -20.81 -0.18 -8.13
N ALA A 274 -21.79 0.71 -8.17
CA ALA A 274 -23.02 0.57 -7.39
C ALA A 274 -23.76 -0.72 -7.76
N ALA A 275 -23.98 -0.96 -9.06
CA ALA A 275 -24.64 -2.17 -9.55
C ALA A 275 -23.86 -3.45 -9.19
N TYR A 276 -22.53 -3.43 -9.34
CA TYR A 276 -21.67 -4.53 -8.96
C TYR A 276 -21.75 -4.85 -7.46
N ASN A 277 -21.72 -3.83 -6.60
CA ASN A 277 -21.78 -4.00 -5.15
C ASN A 277 -23.16 -4.51 -4.69
N GLU A 278 -24.26 -4.07 -5.30
CA GLU A 278 -25.59 -4.64 -5.06
C GLU A 278 -25.63 -6.13 -5.41
N GLN A 279 -25.10 -6.50 -6.59
CA GLN A 279 -25.05 -7.90 -7.00
C GLN A 279 -24.21 -8.75 -6.03
N ARG A 280 -23.05 -8.23 -5.63
CA ARG A 280 -22.14 -8.87 -4.66
C ARG A 280 -22.82 -9.05 -3.30
N GLN A 281 -23.58 -8.05 -2.83
CA GLN A 281 -24.30 -8.13 -1.58
C GLN A 281 -25.43 -9.16 -1.64
N ARG A 282 -26.24 -9.18 -2.70
CA ARG A 282 -27.28 -10.19 -2.90
C ARG A 282 -26.69 -11.61 -2.91
N ALA A 283 -25.53 -11.82 -3.56
CA ALA A 283 -24.86 -13.11 -3.57
C ALA A 283 -24.36 -13.53 -2.17
N ARG A 284 -23.84 -12.59 -1.38
CA ARG A 284 -23.43 -12.83 0.01
C ARG A 284 -24.61 -13.21 0.91
N ASP A 285 -25.71 -12.48 0.79
CA ASP A 285 -26.93 -12.74 1.56
C ASP A 285 -27.55 -14.10 1.20
N ALA A 286 -27.61 -14.44 -0.07
CA ALA A 286 -28.04 -15.76 -0.52
C ALA A 286 -27.15 -16.89 0.01
N ALA A 287 -25.84 -16.71 0.02
CA ALA A 287 -24.90 -17.69 0.55
C ALA A 287 -25.05 -17.86 2.08
N ARG A 288 -25.27 -16.76 2.81
CA ARG A 288 -25.52 -16.78 4.25
C ARG A 288 -26.81 -17.53 4.57
N ASN A 289 -27.91 -17.17 3.90
CA ASN A 289 -29.21 -17.82 4.11
C ASN A 289 -29.14 -19.33 3.79
N ALA A 290 -28.42 -19.73 2.72
CA ALA A 290 -28.22 -21.12 2.40
C ALA A 290 -27.38 -21.88 3.45
N ALA A 291 -26.42 -21.20 4.11
CA ALA A 291 -25.64 -21.78 5.21
C ALA A 291 -26.52 -21.98 6.46
N GLU A 292 -27.30 -20.97 6.83
CA GLU A 292 -28.23 -21.02 7.96
C GLU A 292 -29.29 -22.13 7.78
N HIS A 293 -29.84 -22.30 6.55
CA HIS A 293 -30.77 -23.39 6.25
C HIS A 293 -30.11 -24.78 6.35
N ARG A 294 -28.82 -24.92 5.99
CA ARG A 294 -28.10 -26.18 6.15
C ARG A 294 -27.86 -26.52 7.62
N GLU A 295 -27.45 -25.52 8.42
CA GLU A 295 -27.23 -25.70 9.85
C GLU A 295 -28.55 -26.10 10.58
N THR A 296 -29.68 -25.48 10.19
CA THR A 296 -31.00 -25.86 10.75
C THR A 296 -31.43 -27.26 10.32
N ALA A 297 -31.27 -27.63 9.07
CA ALA A 297 -31.57 -28.97 8.56
C ALA A 297 -30.68 -30.05 9.21
N ASP A 298 -29.37 -29.78 9.38
CA ASP A 298 -28.47 -30.70 10.08
C ASP A 298 -28.81 -30.84 11.57
N ALA A 299 -29.24 -29.74 12.21
CA ALA A 299 -29.67 -29.76 13.60
C ALA A 299 -31.01 -30.53 13.78
N GLU A 300 -31.96 -30.42 12.84
CA GLU A 300 -33.20 -31.18 12.82
C GLU A 300 -32.95 -32.67 12.58
N ALA A 301 -32.13 -33.00 11.60
CA ALA A 301 -31.73 -34.38 11.32
C ALA A 301 -31.02 -35.05 12.51
N SER A 302 -30.17 -34.30 13.24
CA SER A 302 -29.49 -34.81 14.45
C SER A 302 -30.46 -35.03 15.62
N ARG A 303 -31.54 -34.24 15.73
CA ARG A 303 -32.58 -34.44 16.73
C ARG A 303 -33.44 -35.68 16.43
N GLU A 304 -33.74 -35.93 15.16
CA GLU A 304 -34.52 -37.08 14.76
C GLU A 304 -33.72 -38.41 14.86
N SER A 305 -32.40 -38.36 14.69
CA SER A 305 -31.53 -39.53 14.80
C SER A 305 -31.14 -39.92 16.23
N GLY A 306 -31.41 -39.12 17.22
CA GLY A 306 -31.14 -39.41 18.64
C GLY A 306 -29.64 -39.51 18.98
N GLU A 307 -28.73 -39.11 18.10
CA GLU A 307 -27.29 -39.08 18.33
C GLU A 307 -26.87 -37.79 19.11
N GLU A 308 -26.28 -37.96 20.27
CA GLU A 308 -25.60 -36.87 20.98
C GLU A 308 -24.50 -36.27 20.12
N ILE A 309 -24.63 -34.99 19.79
CA ILE A 309 -23.63 -34.26 19.01
C ILE A 309 -22.33 -34.16 19.83
N PRO A 310 -21.20 -34.77 19.37
CA PRO A 310 -19.92 -34.49 20.01
C PRO A 310 -19.59 -33.02 19.76
N VAL A 311 -19.35 -32.26 20.83
CA VAL A 311 -18.89 -30.86 20.79
C VAL A 311 -17.58 -30.79 20.00
N ARG A 312 -17.68 -30.66 18.69
CA ARG A 312 -16.53 -30.36 17.83
C ARG A 312 -16.16 -28.90 18.07
N ARG A 313 -14.97 -28.70 18.65
CA ARG A 313 -14.31 -27.40 18.67
C ARG A 313 -14.26 -26.89 17.23
N ILE A 314 -14.98 -25.80 16.97
CA ILE A 314 -14.99 -25.10 15.69
C ILE A 314 -13.66 -24.33 15.59
N HIS A 315 -12.63 -25.01 15.05
CA HIS A 315 -11.41 -24.40 14.55
C HIS A 315 -11.23 -24.86 13.09
N GLN A 316 -12.13 -24.40 12.23
CA GLN A 316 -11.89 -24.46 10.78
C GLN A 316 -12.38 -23.15 10.15
N THR A 317 -11.42 -22.32 9.78
CA THR A 317 -11.63 -21.17 8.89
C THR A 317 -12.25 -21.69 7.58
N PRO A 318 -13.35 -21.08 7.12
CA PRO A 318 -14.01 -21.54 5.90
C PRO A 318 -13.07 -21.47 4.69
N ARG A 319 -12.95 -22.56 3.96
CA ARG A 319 -12.10 -22.71 2.76
C ARG A 319 -12.39 -21.73 1.61
N TRP A 320 -13.47 -20.96 1.66
CA TRP A 320 -13.82 -19.98 0.65
C TRP A 320 -13.04 -18.66 0.77
N LEU A 321 -12.51 -18.31 1.97
CA LEU A 321 -11.65 -17.14 2.17
C LEU A 321 -10.36 -17.20 1.35
N SER A 322 -9.87 -18.39 1.01
CA SER A 322 -8.64 -18.56 0.22
C SER A 322 -8.85 -18.37 -1.30
N ARG A 323 -10.09 -18.32 -1.81
CA ARG A 323 -10.36 -18.17 -3.25
C ARG A 323 -10.63 -16.75 -3.71
N VAL A 324 -10.94 -15.83 -2.82
CA VAL A 324 -11.27 -14.43 -3.16
C VAL A 324 -10.01 -13.58 -3.39
N PHE A 325 -8.84 -14.03 -2.92
CA PHE A 325 -7.57 -13.31 -3.02
C PHE A 325 -6.52 -13.96 -3.92
N GLN A 326 -6.93 -14.88 -4.82
CA GLN A 326 -6.06 -15.46 -5.87
C GLN A 326 -6.34 -14.84 -7.25
N ARG A 327 -6.47 -13.55 -7.35
CA ARG A 327 -6.32 -12.84 -8.65
C ARG A 327 -5.57 -11.55 -8.46
#